data_597c5816bb104414f741e2e7b47ee660
#
_entry.id   597c5816bb104414f741e2e7b47ee660
#
_cell.length_a   1.000
_cell.length_b   1.000
_cell.length_c   1.000
_cell.angle_alpha   90.00
_cell.angle_beta   90.00
_cell.angle_gamma   90.00
#
_symmetry.space_group_name_H-M   'P 1'
#
loop_
_entity.id
_entity.type
_entity.pdbx_description
1 polymer ?
#
loop_
_entity_poly.entity_id
_entity_poly.type
_entity_poly.pdbx_seq_one_letter_code
_entity_poly.pdbx_strand_id
1 'polypeptide(L)'
;MNVQTEHRSPAIGLTPYDEVYYPGHVYGLTHPNHLATIAAVYGMQPAPVERCRVLELGCGVGGNLLPMAFQHPASEFIGVDLSGVTIERGRRNIATLGLNNIKLLHCDIMNVDASFGLFDYIIAHGVYSWVPAAVREKMITIFKQNLAPHGVCYVSYNAHPFSHLRDMVRDMMRYHTRRLTGMKEKVGQARAILKFLSEGSKANSVHGAVMRDQYNRVLKAPDELLFHDDLDEGAEAFLLHEVVEDAGRHGLQYLSDADFSRRYLAGYSEEIRTTLQRFPDSEFMARDQYQDFIDGNGFRRTLLCHDSVSLRRQIDLDFVTRFYLLSTTSPVDSSDCVTDDSAMEFEQQDGSRVTVAKPLLKAAHLCLGRAWPRALSFGELLDGARTLLGGRRADDDQQVLTEAMSILACSGEVTFLVSPPFLRNEASDHPQASLLARKQAQTGPLVTNLLHQTVQLENDRTRDFLQLLDGVRTIDQIIAEMTERFGPTIRIDQTDTAGQPAKALLLSMRESVERSLAMVGKLGLLVA
;
A
#
# COMPACT_ATOMS: atom_id res chain seq x y z
N MET A 1 35.09 18.60 12.76
CA MET A 1 35.69 18.28 11.42
C MET A 1 34.86 17.15 10.84
N ASN A 2 33.85 17.50 10.03
CA ASN A 2 33.02 16.50 9.33
C ASN A 2 33.75 16.10 8.05
N VAL A 3 34.30 14.90 8.03
CA VAL A 3 34.79 14.28 6.80
C VAL A 3 33.57 13.74 6.05
N GLN A 4 33.11 14.49 5.04
CA GLN A 4 32.22 13.95 4.01
C GLN A 4 33.06 12.99 3.17
N THR A 5 32.99 11.69 3.46
CA THR A 5 33.45 10.66 2.53
C THR A 5 32.42 10.58 1.39
N GLU A 6 32.70 11.29 0.29
CA GLU A 6 32.05 11.04 -1.00
C GLU A 6 32.45 9.61 -1.43
N HIS A 7 31.51 8.65 -1.31
CA HIS A 7 31.65 7.35 -1.94
C HIS A 7 31.62 7.56 -3.47
N ARG A 8 32.78 7.67 -4.09
CA ARG A 8 32.93 7.59 -5.55
C ARG A 8 32.72 6.13 -5.97
N SER A 9 31.50 5.77 -6.34
CA SER A 9 31.25 4.52 -7.06
C SER A 9 31.98 4.53 -8.42
N PRO A 10 32.49 3.38 -8.90
CA PRO A 10 32.97 3.26 -10.28
C PRO A 10 31.85 3.67 -11.24
N ALA A 11 32.20 4.15 -12.43
CA ALA A 11 31.24 4.64 -13.42
C ALA A 11 30.20 3.54 -13.73
N ILE A 12 28.98 3.72 -13.24
CA ILE A 12 27.84 2.84 -13.48
C ILE A 12 27.37 3.13 -14.91
N GLY A 13 27.23 2.10 -15.75
CA GLY A 13 26.73 2.23 -17.12
C GLY A 13 25.23 2.58 -17.14
N LEU A 14 24.71 2.98 -18.30
CA LEU A 14 23.28 3.21 -18.51
C LEU A 14 22.49 1.89 -18.27
N THR A 15 21.39 2.00 -17.56
CA THR A 15 20.47 0.90 -17.27
C THR A 15 19.22 0.99 -18.16
N PRO A 16 18.43 -0.09 -18.36
CA PRO A 16 17.14 -0.01 -19.04
C PRO A 16 16.18 1.01 -18.42
N TYR A 17 16.30 1.26 -17.11
CA TYR A 17 15.51 2.25 -16.36
C TYR A 17 15.91 3.69 -16.64
N ASP A 18 17.09 3.93 -17.21
CA ASP A 18 17.53 5.24 -17.69
C ASP A 18 16.89 5.57 -19.04
N GLU A 19 16.56 4.55 -19.86
CA GLU A 19 15.92 4.70 -21.18
C GLU A 19 14.40 4.80 -21.08
N VAL A 20 13.78 3.96 -20.25
CA VAL A 20 12.34 3.91 -20.05
C VAL A 20 12.04 4.17 -18.57
N TYR A 21 11.39 5.28 -18.30
CA TYR A 21 11.03 5.66 -16.95
C TYR A 21 10.08 4.64 -16.30
N TYR A 22 10.46 4.13 -15.13
CA TYR A 22 9.58 3.34 -14.28
C TYR A 22 8.89 4.27 -13.27
N PRO A 23 7.55 4.39 -13.27
CA PRO A 23 6.86 5.31 -12.38
C PRO A 23 7.03 4.90 -10.92
N GLY A 24 7.32 5.89 -10.05
CA GLY A 24 7.39 5.65 -8.62
C GLY A 24 5.99 5.43 -8.03
N HIS A 25 5.81 4.32 -7.32
CA HIS A 25 4.58 3.98 -6.64
C HIS A 25 4.79 3.93 -5.13
N VAL A 26 3.69 3.98 -4.38
CA VAL A 26 3.68 3.67 -2.94
C VAL A 26 3.13 2.26 -2.73
N TYR A 27 3.69 1.58 -1.74
CA TYR A 27 3.34 0.19 -1.41
C TYR A 27 3.00 0.11 0.08
N GLY A 28 1.71 0.17 0.43
CA GLY A 28 1.25 0.25 1.83
C GLY A 28 1.85 -0.84 2.74
N LEU A 29 2.04 -2.05 2.21
CA LEU A 29 2.61 -3.18 2.97
C LEU A 29 4.13 -3.05 3.26
N THR A 30 4.81 -2.06 2.68
CA THR A 30 6.21 -1.75 2.98
C THR A 30 6.37 -0.66 4.03
N HIS A 31 5.28 0.04 4.38
CA HIS A 31 5.32 1.16 5.31
C HIS A 31 5.80 0.70 6.70
N PRO A 32 6.74 1.41 7.36
CA PRO A 32 7.26 1.04 8.68
C PRO A 32 6.17 0.74 9.72
N ASN A 33 5.07 1.48 9.70
CA ASN A 33 3.94 1.25 10.61
C ASN A 33 3.31 -0.13 10.39
N HIS A 34 3.17 -0.55 9.13
CA HIS A 34 2.67 -1.89 8.81
C HIS A 34 3.66 -2.98 9.24
N LEU A 35 4.96 -2.81 8.91
CA LEU A 35 6.00 -3.77 9.27
C LEU A 35 6.14 -3.91 10.79
N ALA A 36 6.12 -2.79 11.53
CA ALA A 36 6.11 -2.76 12.98
C ALA A 36 4.88 -3.48 13.55
N THR A 37 3.72 -3.27 12.95
CA THR A 37 2.47 -3.90 13.40
C THR A 37 2.56 -5.42 13.29
N ILE A 38 2.99 -5.95 12.15
CA ILE A 38 3.17 -7.39 11.98
C ILE A 38 4.21 -7.94 12.97
N ALA A 39 5.36 -7.26 13.11
CA ALA A 39 6.39 -7.66 14.07
C ALA A 39 5.86 -7.70 15.51
N ALA A 40 5.07 -6.71 15.93
CA ALA A 40 4.48 -6.64 17.26
C ALA A 40 3.45 -7.76 17.51
N VAL A 41 2.68 -8.16 16.50
CA VAL A 41 1.77 -9.33 16.58
C VAL A 41 2.55 -10.61 16.93
N TYR A 42 3.72 -10.79 16.33
CA TYR A 42 4.59 -11.94 16.59
C TYR A 42 5.51 -11.78 17.82
N GLY A 43 5.28 -10.76 18.66
CA GLY A 43 5.96 -10.57 19.94
C GLY A 43 7.29 -9.83 19.86
N MET A 44 7.66 -9.28 18.71
CA MET A 44 8.83 -8.41 18.59
C MET A 44 8.58 -7.05 19.24
N GLN A 45 9.66 -6.32 19.46
CA GLN A 45 9.65 -4.92 19.92
C GLN A 45 10.29 -4.03 18.84
N PRO A 46 9.59 -3.77 17.73
CA PRO A 46 10.11 -2.96 16.63
C PRO A 46 10.34 -1.50 17.08
N ALA A 47 11.22 -0.80 16.37
CA ALA A 47 11.44 0.62 16.60
C ALA A 47 10.14 1.43 16.34
N PRO A 48 9.87 2.50 17.12
CA PRO A 48 8.76 3.40 16.87
C PRO A 48 8.87 4.06 15.50
N VAL A 49 7.78 4.08 14.74
CA VAL A 49 7.78 4.61 13.36
C VAL A 49 8.07 6.11 13.28
N GLU A 50 7.79 6.84 14.35
CA GLU A 50 8.08 8.27 14.48
C GLU A 50 9.59 8.56 14.61
N ARG A 51 10.37 7.55 14.97
CA ARG A 51 11.84 7.65 15.12
C ARG A 51 12.50 6.34 14.76
N CYS A 52 12.63 6.09 13.47
CA CYS A 52 13.26 4.89 12.94
C CYS A 52 14.23 5.22 11.80
N ARG A 53 15.01 4.23 11.38
CA ARG A 53 15.88 4.29 10.21
C ARG A 53 15.41 3.27 9.18
N VAL A 54 15.22 3.72 7.95
CA VAL A 54 14.70 2.91 6.84
C VAL A 54 15.70 2.90 5.69
N LEU A 55 16.01 1.72 5.15
CA LEU A 55 16.78 1.52 3.93
C LEU A 55 15.89 0.89 2.87
N GLU A 56 15.86 1.45 1.65
CA GLU A 56 15.23 0.82 0.50
C GLU A 56 16.26 0.51 -0.59
N LEU A 57 16.35 -0.77 -0.96
CA LEU A 57 17.19 -1.28 -2.04
C LEU A 57 16.37 -1.27 -3.35
N GLY A 58 16.87 -0.60 -4.40
CA GLY A 58 16.13 -0.39 -5.64
C GLY A 58 15.01 0.65 -5.49
N CYS A 59 15.31 1.79 -4.87
CA CYS A 59 14.32 2.80 -4.51
C CYS A 59 13.76 3.61 -5.69
N GLY A 60 14.33 3.48 -6.90
CA GLY A 60 13.97 4.28 -8.06
C GLY A 60 14.03 5.78 -7.77
N VAL A 61 12.96 6.49 -8.09
CA VAL A 61 12.81 7.94 -7.80
C VAL A 61 12.48 8.24 -6.33
N GLY A 62 12.49 7.23 -5.45
CA GLY A 62 12.08 7.37 -4.06
C GLY A 62 10.56 7.51 -3.88
N GLY A 63 9.78 7.07 -4.85
CA GLY A 63 8.31 7.21 -4.83
C GLY A 63 7.66 6.59 -3.61
N ASN A 64 8.24 5.51 -3.09
CA ASN A 64 7.81 4.83 -1.88
C ASN A 64 8.35 5.52 -0.59
N LEU A 65 9.62 5.96 -0.58
CA LEU A 65 10.26 6.57 0.60
C LEU A 65 9.85 8.03 0.85
N LEU A 66 9.64 8.82 -0.20
CA LEU A 66 9.31 10.25 -0.08
C LEU A 66 8.07 10.52 0.79
N PRO A 67 6.94 9.79 0.60
CA PRO A 67 5.77 9.95 1.46
C PRO A 67 6.03 9.56 2.92
N MET A 68 6.82 8.51 3.16
CA MET A 68 7.22 8.08 4.51
C MET A 68 8.05 9.18 5.19
N ALA A 69 9.06 9.72 4.49
CA ALA A 69 9.90 10.78 5.00
C ALA A 69 9.12 12.08 5.28
N PHE A 70 8.13 12.40 4.44
CA PHE A 70 7.24 13.54 4.65
C PHE A 70 6.40 13.39 5.92
N GLN A 71 5.90 12.18 6.19
CA GLN A 71 5.04 11.90 7.36
C GLN A 71 5.83 11.74 8.67
N HIS A 72 7.09 11.30 8.62
CA HIS A 72 7.92 10.98 9.79
C HIS A 72 9.21 11.80 9.80
N PRO A 73 9.14 13.12 10.09
CA PRO A 73 10.30 14.03 9.99
C PRO A 73 11.43 13.75 10.98
N ALA A 74 11.17 12.99 12.06
CA ALA A 74 12.19 12.59 13.04
C ALA A 74 12.83 11.21 12.73
N SER A 75 12.39 10.53 11.66
CA SER A 75 12.96 9.27 11.15
C SER A 75 13.90 9.55 9.98
N GLU A 76 14.88 8.68 9.74
CA GLU A 76 15.86 8.78 8.65
C GLU A 76 15.56 7.76 7.55
N PHE A 77 15.59 8.21 6.29
CA PHE A 77 15.31 7.38 5.12
C PHE A 77 16.48 7.41 4.15
N ILE A 78 16.95 6.24 3.75
CA ILE A 78 18.01 6.08 2.76
C ILE A 78 17.50 5.17 1.65
N GLY A 79 17.60 5.63 0.41
CA GLY A 79 17.31 4.83 -0.78
C GLY A 79 18.56 4.66 -1.63
N VAL A 80 18.78 3.48 -2.17
CA VAL A 80 19.85 3.21 -3.14
C VAL A 80 19.25 2.70 -4.44
N ASP A 81 19.76 3.17 -5.57
CA ASP A 81 19.36 2.70 -6.90
C ASP A 81 20.51 2.79 -7.89
N LEU A 82 20.50 1.88 -8.85
CA LEU A 82 21.53 1.77 -9.90
C LEU A 82 21.33 2.84 -11.00
N SER A 83 20.11 3.38 -11.19
CA SER A 83 19.80 4.39 -12.19
C SER A 83 20.11 5.80 -11.67
N GLY A 84 21.13 6.43 -12.23
CA GLY A 84 21.48 7.82 -11.92
C GLY A 84 20.39 8.82 -12.31
N VAL A 85 19.67 8.56 -13.40
CA VAL A 85 18.59 9.43 -13.90
C VAL A 85 17.41 9.44 -12.92
N THR A 86 17.02 8.28 -12.40
CA THR A 86 15.92 8.18 -11.43
C THR A 86 16.29 8.83 -10.10
N ILE A 87 17.52 8.63 -9.62
CA ILE A 87 18.03 9.26 -8.39
C ILE A 87 18.04 10.79 -8.49
N GLU A 88 18.51 11.37 -9.60
CA GLU A 88 18.51 12.82 -9.78
C GLU A 88 17.10 13.40 -9.85
N ARG A 89 16.14 12.69 -10.44
CA ARG A 89 14.73 13.08 -10.41
C ARG A 89 14.18 13.04 -8.96
N GLY A 90 14.48 11.98 -8.22
CA GLY A 90 14.10 11.86 -6.82
C GLY A 90 14.67 12.98 -5.93
N ARG A 91 15.94 13.33 -6.12
CA ARG A 91 16.60 14.45 -5.40
C ARG A 91 15.92 15.79 -5.67
N ARG A 92 15.46 16.04 -6.91
CA ARG A 92 14.66 17.24 -7.22
C ARG A 92 13.32 17.25 -6.47
N ASN A 93 12.66 16.10 -6.34
CA ASN A 93 11.43 15.99 -5.57
C ASN A 93 11.68 16.25 -4.07
N ILE A 94 12.77 15.72 -3.49
CA ILE A 94 13.20 15.99 -2.12
C ILE A 94 13.37 17.50 -1.90
N ALA A 95 14.11 18.17 -2.78
CA ALA A 95 14.34 19.60 -2.70
C ALA A 95 13.03 20.42 -2.81
N THR A 96 12.13 20.02 -3.70
CA THR A 96 10.81 20.67 -3.88
C THR A 96 9.92 20.56 -2.65
N LEU A 97 10.03 19.44 -1.90
CA LEU A 97 9.29 19.20 -0.66
C LEU A 97 10.00 19.74 0.58
N GLY A 98 11.26 20.20 0.46
CA GLY A 98 12.08 20.69 1.56
C GLY A 98 12.42 19.63 2.60
N LEU A 99 12.54 18.35 2.20
CA LEU A 99 12.83 17.25 3.11
C LEU A 99 14.32 17.17 3.45
N ASN A 100 14.63 16.99 4.74
CA ASN A 100 16.02 16.91 5.23
C ASN A 100 16.38 15.53 5.80
N ASN A 101 15.40 14.65 5.93
CA ASN A 101 15.49 13.35 6.58
C ASN A 101 15.51 12.17 5.60
N ILE A 102 15.70 12.45 4.30
CA ILE A 102 15.80 11.43 3.25
C ILE A 102 17.01 11.70 2.35
N LYS A 103 17.70 10.61 1.97
CA LYS A 103 18.82 10.64 1.02
C LYS A 103 18.61 9.57 -0.03
N LEU A 104 18.73 9.93 -1.31
CA LEU A 104 18.75 8.97 -2.42
C LEU A 104 20.17 8.93 -3.01
N LEU A 105 20.73 7.73 -3.08
CA LEU A 105 22.12 7.48 -3.48
C LEU A 105 22.13 6.70 -4.80
N HIS A 106 22.84 7.24 -5.79
CA HIS A 106 23.21 6.51 -7.00
C HIS A 106 24.29 5.48 -6.60
N CYS A 107 23.89 4.25 -6.33
CA CYS A 107 24.75 3.24 -5.74
C CYS A 107 24.30 1.85 -6.19
N ASP A 108 25.27 1.02 -6.57
CA ASP A 108 25.03 -0.41 -6.77
C ASP A 108 24.79 -1.09 -5.41
N ILE A 109 23.79 -1.98 -5.33
CA ILE A 109 23.51 -2.81 -4.14
C ILE A 109 24.78 -3.55 -3.68
N MET A 110 25.64 -3.96 -4.62
CA MET A 110 26.93 -4.62 -4.31
C MET A 110 27.87 -3.78 -3.45
N ASN A 111 27.70 -2.45 -3.43
CA ASN A 111 28.51 -1.51 -2.67
C ASN A 111 27.88 -1.10 -1.32
N VAL A 112 26.70 -1.61 -0.99
CA VAL A 112 26.09 -1.40 0.34
C VAL A 112 26.78 -2.31 1.34
N ASP A 113 27.35 -1.74 2.42
CA ASP A 113 28.08 -2.47 3.45
C ASP A 113 27.76 -1.96 4.88
N ALA A 114 28.49 -2.43 5.87
CA ALA A 114 28.31 -2.07 7.29
C ALA A 114 28.48 -0.57 7.56
N SER A 115 29.16 0.20 6.70
CA SER A 115 29.33 1.65 6.88
C SER A 115 28.03 2.44 6.74
N PHE A 116 27.00 1.85 6.11
CA PHE A 116 25.65 2.42 6.08
C PHE A 116 24.98 2.42 7.47
N GLY A 117 25.50 1.62 8.42
CA GLY A 117 24.98 1.48 9.78
C GLY A 117 23.78 0.53 9.85
N LEU A 118 23.08 0.57 10.99
CA LEU A 118 21.92 -0.28 11.24
C LEU A 118 20.61 0.44 10.88
N PHE A 119 19.66 -0.33 10.37
CA PHE A 119 18.32 0.11 10.01
C PHE A 119 17.26 -0.70 10.74
N ASP A 120 16.20 -0.04 11.16
CA ASP A 120 15.06 -0.69 11.80
C ASP A 120 14.20 -1.42 10.78
N TYR A 121 14.14 -0.89 9.56
CA TYR A 121 13.41 -1.48 8.45
C TYR A 121 14.26 -1.45 7.18
N ILE A 122 14.38 -2.60 6.52
CA ILE A 122 15.04 -2.71 5.21
C ILE A 122 14.03 -3.23 4.20
N ILE A 123 13.84 -2.50 3.11
CA ILE A 123 12.83 -2.76 2.08
C ILE A 123 13.52 -3.10 0.76
N ALA A 124 13.10 -4.19 0.13
CA ALA A 124 13.47 -4.54 -1.24
C ALA A 124 12.20 -4.96 -2.00
N HIS A 125 11.49 -3.97 -2.54
CA HIS A 125 10.26 -4.21 -3.29
C HIS A 125 10.52 -4.23 -4.79
N GLY A 126 10.14 -5.35 -5.45
CA GLY A 126 10.30 -5.49 -6.90
C GLY A 126 11.75 -5.57 -7.39
N VAL A 127 12.68 -6.09 -6.56
CA VAL A 127 14.11 -6.19 -6.91
C VAL A 127 14.57 -7.63 -7.00
N TYR A 128 14.27 -8.45 -6.03
CA TYR A 128 14.87 -9.79 -5.83
C TYR A 128 14.74 -10.70 -7.05
N SER A 129 13.61 -10.66 -7.74
CA SER A 129 13.35 -11.44 -8.95
C SER A 129 14.08 -10.94 -10.20
N TRP A 130 14.64 -9.74 -10.17
CA TRP A 130 15.15 -9.04 -11.36
C TRP A 130 16.67 -8.91 -11.38
N VAL A 131 17.32 -9.35 -10.32
CA VAL A 131 18.76 -9.21 -10.17
C VAL A 131 19.48 -10.56 -10.24
N PRO A 132 20.75 -10.60 -10.69
CA PRO A 132 21.55 -11.82 -10.70
C PRO A 132 21.69 -12.46 -9.32
N ALA A 133 21.95 -13.78 -9.29
CA ALA A 133 22.12 -14.55 -8.05
C ALA A 133 23.15 -13.91 -7.08
N ALA A 134 24.27 -13.38 -7.59
CA ALA A 134 25.26 -12.71 -6.75
C ALA A 134 24.72 -11.46 -6.05
N VAL A 135 23.81 -10.72 -6.71
CA VAL A 135 23.16 -9.54 -6.10
C VAL A 135 22.12 -9.97 -5.07
N ARG A 136 21.38 -11.06 -5.31
CA ARG A 136 20.45 -11.65 -4.31
C ARG A 136 21.18 -12.07 -3.05
N GLU A 137 22.30 -12.78 -3.20
CA GLU A 137 23.18 -13.17 -2.08
C GLU A 137 23.67 -11.94 -1.29
N LYS A 138 24.06 -10.88 -2.00
CA LYS A 138 24.45 -9.62 -1.39
C LYS A 138 23.30 -8.96 -0.64
N MET A 139 22.07 -8.99 -1.20
CA MET A 139 20.87 -8.45 -0.52
C MET A 139 20.63 -9.16 0.82
N ILE A 140 20.70 -10.50 0.86
CA ILE A 140 20.57 -11.26 2.11
C ILE A 140 21.69 -10.90 3.09
N THR A 141 22.92 -10.73 2.61
CA THR A 141 24.06 -10.26 3.43
C THR A 141 23.77 -8.89 4.04
N ILE A 142 23.23 -7.93 3.26
CA ILE A 142 22.83 -6.59 3.73
C ILE A 142 21.74 -6.72 4.79
N PHE A 143 20.71 -7.56 4.56
CA PHE A 143 19.67 -7.81 5.55
C PHE A 143 20.24 -8.29 6.89
N LYS A 144 21.22 -9.21 6.87
CA LYS A 144 21.86 -9.65 8.11
C LYS A 144 22.75 -8.58 8.74
N GLN A 145 23.55 -7.90 7.95
CA GLN A 145 24.62 -7.01 8.42
C GLN A 145 24.11 -5.64 8.87
N ASN A 146 23.07 -5.13 8.18
CA ASN A 146 22.57 -3.78 8.38
C ASN A 146 21.21 -3.72 9.10
N LEU A 147 20.64 -4.87 9.50
CA LEU A 147 19.39 -4.88 10.26
C LEU A 147 19.66 -4.65 11.75
N ALA A 148 18.88 -3.78 12.39
CA ALA A 148 18.87 -3.60 13.84
C ALA A 148 18.38 -4.89 14.55
N PRO A 149 18.71 -5.11 15.84
CA PRO A 149 18.38 -6.37 16.54
C PRO A 149 16.91 -6.78 16.51
N HIS A 150 15.98 -5.81 16.56
CA HIS A 150 14.53 -6.01 16.44
C HIS A 150 13.97 -5.47 15.12
N GLY A 151 14.82 -5.30 14.12
CA GLY A 151 14.44 -4.79 12.81
C GLY A 151 13.68 -5.81 11.97
N VAL A 152 13.05 -5.33 10.92
CA VAL A 152 12.29 -6.13 9.94
C VAL A 152 12.80 -5.87 8.54
N CYS A 153 13.12 -6.92 7.81
CA CYS A 153 13.33 -6.85 6.36
C CYS A 153 12.05 -7.25 5.62
N TYR A 154 11.75 -6.49 4.57
CA TYR A 154 10.73 -6.81 3.61
C TYR A 154 11.39 -7.12 2.26
N VAL A 155 11.07 -8.27 1.69
CA VAL A 155 11.50 -8.64 0.34
C VAL A 155 10.34 -9.19 -0.47
N SER A 156 10.14 -8.65 -1.69
CA SER A 156 9.14 -9.17 -2.60
C SER A 156 9.77 -9.81 -3.83
N TYR A 157 9.09 -10.85 -4.33
CA TYR A 157 9.55 -11.63 -5.48
C TYR A 157 8.39 -12.34 -6.17
N ASN A 158 8.59 -12.69 -7.46
CA ASN A 158 7.69 -13.54 -8.20
C ASN A 158 7.71 -14.96 -7.59
N ALA A 159 6.55 -15.56 -7.40
CA ALA A 159 6.41 -16.83 -6.68
C ALA A 159 5.93 -17.97 -7.58
N HIS A 160 6.56 -19.14 -7.40
CA HIS A 160 6.07 -20.38 -7.95
C HIS A 160 4.97 -20.99 -7.05
N PRO A 161 4.02 -21.75 -7.64
CA PRO A 161 4.00 -22.25 -9.02
C PRO A 161 3.30 -21.34 -10.05
N PHE A 162 2.55 -20.33 -9.63
CA PHE A 162 1.71 -19.53 -10.54
C PHE A 162 2.54 -18.75 -11.59
N SER A 163 3.76 -18.34 -11.24
CA SER A 163 4.66 -17.66 -12.18
C SER A 163 4.96 -18.46 -13.44
N HIS A 164 4.85 -19.80 -13.43
CA HIS A 164 5.00 -20.61 -14.65
C HIS A 164 3.98 -20.22 -15.73
N LEU A 165 2.75 -19.86 -15.36
CA LEU A 165 1.73 -19.41 -16.31
C LEU A 165 2.10 -18.05 -16.93
N ARG A 166 2.66 -17.15 -16.13
CA ARG A 166 3.14 -15.85 -16.58
C ARG A 166 4.37 -16.02 -17.48
N ASP A 167 5.32 -16.85 -17.09
CA ASP A 167 6.55 -17.08 -17.84
C ASP A 167 6.27 -17.68 -19.22
N MET A 168 5.34 -18.64 -19.32
CA MET A 168 4.89 -19.18 -20.60
C MET A 168 4.41 -18.07 -21.55
N VAL A 169 3.64 -17.12 -21.05
CA VAL A 169 3.11 -16.01 -21.84
C VAL A 169 4.21 -14.99 -22.18
N ARG A 170 5.12 -14.71 -21.23
CA ARG A 170 6.29 -13.88 -21.46
C ARG A 170 7.18 -14.42 -22.58
N ASP A 171 7.44 -15.72 -22.58
CA ASP A 171 8.22 -16.37 -23.63
C ASP A 171 7.60 -16.18 -25.03
N MET A 172 6.26 -16.29 -25.13
CA MET A 172 5.55 -16.05 -26.39
C MET A 172 5.66 -14.59 -26.85
N MET A 173 5.47 -13.63 -25.93
CA MET A 173 5.61 -12.20 -26.23
C MET A 173 7.05 -11.85 -26.64
N ARG A 174 8.04 -12.34 -25.90
CA ARG A 174 9.48 -12.12 -26.15
C ARG A 174 9.90 -12.74 -27.49
N TYR A 175 9.47 -13.95 -27.78
CA TYR A 175 9.72 -14.56 -29.09
C TYR A 175 9.17 -13.67 -30.21
N HIS A 176 7.94 -13.19 -30.08
CA HIS A 176 7.31 -12.37 -31.11
C HIS A 176 8.00 -11.02 -31.29
N THR A 177 8.44 -10.39 -30.19
CA THR A 177 9.02 -9.03 -30.19
C THR A 177 10.55 -9.01 -30.32
N ARG A 178 11.23 -10.14 -30.40
CA ARG A 178 12.71 -10.28 -30.31
C ARG A 178 13.51 -9.47 -31.34
N ARG A 179 12.91 -9.07 -32.44
CA ARG A 179 13.57 -8.28 -33.50
C ARG A 179 13.22 -6.79 -33.46
N LEU A 180 12.39 -6.39 -32.49
CA LEU A 180 11.95 -5.02 -32.33
C LEU A 180 12.84 -4.32 -31.31
N THR A 181 13.05 -3.01 -31.49
CA THR A 181 13.91 -2.22 -30.59
C THR A 181 13.14 -1.16 -29.81
N GLY A 182 12.07 -0.60 -30.37
CA GLY A 182 11.31 0.47 -29.75
C GLY A 182 10.31 -0.04 -28.69
N MET A 183 10.26 0.59 -27.51
CA MET A 183 9.33 0.26 -26.42
C MET A 183 7.86 0.20 -26.91
N LYS A 184 7.38 1.27 -27.56
CA LYS A 184 5.97 1.34 -28.02
C LYS A 184 5.62 0.23 -28.99
N GLU A 185 6.57 -0.08 -29.90
CA GLU A 185 6.39 -1.15 -30.87
C GLU A 185 6.39 -2.53 -30.20
N LYS A 186 7.35 -2.79 -29.28
CA LYS A 186 7.40 -4.03 -28.50
C LYS A 186 6.11 -4.26 -27.72
N VAL A 187 5.66 -3.24 -26.97
CA VAL A 187 4.43 -3.30 -26.16
C VAL A 187 3.20 -3.52 -27.05
N GLY A 188 3.09 -2.78 -28.15
CA GLY A 188 1.98 -2.96 -29.09
C GLY A 188 1.92 -4.37 -29.69
N GLN A 189 3.07 -4.92 -30.12
CA GLN A 189 3.17 -6.26 -30.66
C GLN A 189 3.00 -7.36 -29.58
N ALA A 190 3.43 -7.13 -28.34
CA ALA A 190 3.17 -8.03 -27.24
C ALA A 190 1.64 -8.16 -26.95
N ARG A 191 0.91 -7.06 -26.97
CA ARG A 191 -0.56 -7.09 -26.86
C ARG A 191 -1.21 -7.75 -28.07
N ALA A 192 -0.72 -7.49 -29.27
CA ALA A 192 -1.25 -8.07 -30.50
C ALA A 192 -1.11 -9.61 -30.55
N ILE A 193 0.06 -10.14 -30.17
CA ILE A 193 0.25 -11.60 -30.13
C ILE A 193 -0.65 -12.26 -29.08
N LEU A 194 -0.81 -11.68 -27.90
CA LEU A 194 -1.69 -12.24 -26.88
C LEU A 194 -3.17 -12.17 -27.27
N LYS A 195 -3.60 -11.10 -27.94
CA LYS A 195 -4.93 -11.04 -28.54
C LYS A 195 -5.14 -12.17 -29.52
N PHE A 196 -4.22 -12.34 -30.47
CA PHE A 196 -4.28 -13.41 -31.46
C PHE A 196 -4.35 -14.80 -30.82
N LEU A 197 -3.52 -15.07 -29.79
CA LEU A 197 -3.51 -16.37 -29.10
C LEU A 197 -4.80 -16.57 -28.28
N SER A 198 -5.33 -15.55 -27.64
CA SER A 198 -6.57 -15.63 -26.85
C SER A 198 -7.79 -15.91 -27.73
N GLU A 199 -7.85 -15.29 -28.92
CA GLU A 199 -8.94 -15.48 -29.91
C GLU A 199 -8.79 -16.80 -30.67
N GLY A 200 -7.56 -17.21 -31.00
CA GLY A 200 -7.28 -18.44 -31.75
C GLY A 200 -7.30 -19.71 -30.90
N SER A 201 -7.25 -19.62 -29.60
CA SER A 201 -7.25 -20.77 -28.70
C SER A 201 -8.65 -21.35 -28.52
N LYS A 202 -8.74 -22.70 -28.39
CA LYS A 202 -10.02 -23.39 -28.17
C LYS A 202 -10.72 -22.85 -26.92
N ALA A 203 -12.00 -22.44 -27.02
CA ALA A 203 -12.76 -21.79 -25.97
C ALA A 203 -12.78 -22.57 -24.64
N ASN A 204 -12.93 -23.90 -24.72
CA ASN A 204 -13.07 -24.79 -23.56
C ASN A 204 -11.76 -25.50 -23.19
N SER A 205 -10.58 -24.98 -23.61
CA SER A 205 -9.29 -25.55 -23.21
C SER A 205 -8.66 -24.77 -22.05
N VAL A 206 -7.91 -25.48 -21.21
CA VAL A 206 -7.11 -24.86 -20.14
C VAL A 206 -6.16 -23.79 -20.72
N HIS A 207 -5.48 -24.11 -21.82
CA HIS A 207 -4.61 -23.15 -22.50
C HIS A 207 -5.38 -21.88 -22.93
N GLY A 208 -6.57 -22.03 -23.54
CA GLY A 208 -7.40 -20.90 -23.94
C GLY A 208 -7.88 -20.06 -22.74
N ALA A 209 -8.18 -20.68 -21.60
CA ALA A 209 -8.52 -19.97 -20.38
C ALA A 209 -7.34 -19.10 -19.87
N VAL A 210 -6.13 -19.68 -19.83
CA VAL A 210 -4.91 -18.96 -19.44
C VAL A 210 -4.60 -17.81 -20.40
N MET A 211 -4.71 -18.04 -21.73
CA MET A 211 -4.46 -16.99 -22.72
C MET A 211 -5.42 -15.80 -22.57
N ARG A 212 -6.69 -16.06 -22.33
CA ARG A 212 -7.68 -14.97 -22.10
C ARG A 212 -7.43 -14.21 -20.81
N ASP A 213 -7.12 -14.91 -19.73
CA ASP A 213 -6.79 -14.30 -18.45
C ASP A 213 -5.57 -13.38 -18.57
N GLN A 214 -4.48 -13.89 -19.11
CA GLN A 214 -3.24 -13.15 -19.29
C GLN A 214 -3.36 -12.00 -20.30
N TYR A 215 -4.16 -12.17 -21.36
CA TYR A 215 -4.47 -11.07 -22.28
C TYR A 215 -5.21 -9.92 -21.55
N ASN A 216 -6.22 -10.26 -20.74
CA ASN A 216 -6.95 -9.26 -19.96
C ASN A 216 -6.05 -8.53 -18.96
N ARG A 217 -5.09 -9.22 -18.34
CA ARG A 217 -4.07 -8.61 -17.45
C ARG A 217 -3.19 -7.62 -18.23
N VAL A 218 -2.62 -8.06 -19.35
CA VAL A 218 -1.70 -7.28 -20.18
C VAL A 218 -2.41 -6.08 -20.83
N LEU A 219 -3.68 -6.21 -21.15
CA LEU A 219 -4.48 -5.10 -21.72
C LEU A 219 -4.66 -3.96 -20.74
N LYS A 220 -4.77 -4.25 -19.43
CA LYS A 220 -4.93 -3.25 -18.37
C LYS A 220 -3.60 -2.67 -17.87
N ALA A 221 -2.48 -3.33 -18.14
CA ALA A 221 -1.16 -2.88 -17.67
C ALA A 221 -0.72 -1.59 -18.39
N PRO A 222 -0.17 -0.59 -17.69
CA PRO A 222 0.55 0.52 -18.31
C PRO A 222 1.70 0.04 -19.20
N ASP A 223 2.02 0.80 -20.24
CA ASP A 223 3.05 0.42 -21.23
C ASP A 223 4.42 0.23 -20.59
N GLU A 224 4.79 1.10 -19.67
CA GLU A 224 6.07 1.08 -18.97
C GLU A 224 6.20 -0.18 -18.10
N LEU A 225 5.13 -0.53 -17.37
CA LEU A 225 5.11 -1.73 -16.54
C LEU A 225 5.17 -3.00 -17.40
N LEU A 226 4.40 -3.06 -18.50
CA LEU A 226 4.45 -4.19 -19.40
C LEU A 226 5.84 -4.39 -20.02
N PHE A 227 6.52 -3.28 -20.36
CA PHE A 227 7.86 -3.31 -20.92
C PHE A 227 8.88 -3.88 -19.94
N HIS A 228 8.92 -3.37 -18.70
CA HIS A 228 9.88 -3.81 -17.69
C HIS A 228 9.51 -5.18 -17.08
N ASP A 229 8.23 -5.42 -16.77
CA ASP A 229 7.83 -6.60 -15.99
C ASP A 229 7.58 -7.85 -16.83
N ASP A 230 7.24 -7.70 -18.12
CA ASP A 230 6.87 -8.84 -18.97
C ASP A 230 7.78 -9.02 -20.21
N LEU A 231 8.50 -7.99 -20.64
CA LEU A 231 9.37 -8.07 -21.82
C LEU A 231 10.87 -8.08 -21.50
N ASP A 232 11.26 -7.80 -20.26
CA ASP A 232 12.65 -7.91 -19.78
C ASP A 232 13.08 -9.38 -19.64
N GLU A 233 14.38 -9.67 -19.83
CA GLU A 233 14.93 -11.02 -19.87
C GLU A 233 15.27 -11.61 -18.48
N GLY A 234 15.35 -10.80 -17.44
CA GLY A 234 15.99 -11.16 -16.18
C GLY A 234 15.10 -11.73 -15.09
N ALA A 235 13.79 -11.88 -15.27
CA ALA A 235 12.92 -12.26 -14.16
C ALA A 235 13.04 -13.74 -13.78
N GLU A 236 13.29 -14.00 -12.49
CA GLU A 236 13.22 -15.32 -11.87
C GLU A 236 12.10 -15.38 -10.84
N ALA A 237 11.52 -16.56 -10.64
CA ALA A 237 10.51 -16.81 -9.60
C ALA A 237 11.02 -17.88 -8.62
N PHE A 238 10.53 -17.83 -7.38
CA PHE A 238 11.01 -18.67 -6.29
C PHE A 238 9.86 -19.29 -5.52
N LEU A 239 10.09 -20.45 -4.92
CA LEU A 239 9.25 -20.96 -3.84
C LEU A 239 9.61 -20.24 -2.52
N LEU A 240 8.64 -20.11 -1.61
CA LEU A 240 8.88 -19.47 -0.33
C LEU A 240 10.05 -20.12 0.43
N HIS A 241 10.09 -21.46 0.46
CA HIS A 241 11.11 -22.18 1.21
C HIS A 241 12.54 -21.88 0.68
N GLU A 242 12.72 -21.70 -0.63
CA GLU A 242 14.02 -21.40 -1.23
C GLU A 242 14.58 -20.07 -0.69
N VAL A 243 13.74 -19.03 -0.67
CA VAL A 243 14.13 -17.69 -0.17
C VAL A 243 14.38 -17.72 1.35
N VAL A 244 13.55 -18.45 2.09
CA VAL A 244 13.69 -18.56 3.56
C VAL A 244 14.90 -19.40 3.96
N GLU A 245 15.21 -20.47 3.24
CA GLU A 245 16.41 -21.28 3.47
C GLU A 245 17.69 -20.50 3.15
N ASP A 246 17.70 -19.70 2.07
CA ASP A 246 18.79 -18.78 1.77
C ASP A 246 19.01 -17.78 2.91
N ALA A 247 17.95 -17.14 3.36
CA ALA A 247 18.00 -16.23 4.51
C ALA A 247 18.50 -16.93 5.78
N GLY A 248 18.06 -18.17 6.02
CA GLY A 248 18.45 -18.98 7.16
C GLY A 248 19.96 -19.28 7.19
N ARG A 249 20.59 -19.52 6.03
CA ARG A 249 22.06 -19.70 5.94
C ARG A 249 22.84 -18.47 6.39
N HIS A 250 22.19 -17.29 6.39
CA HIS A 250 22.79 -16.02 6.84
C HIS A 250 22.34 -15.62 8.26
N GLY A 251 21.63 -16.48 9.00
CA GLY A 251 21.18 -16.19 10.37
C GLY A 251 19.98 -15.22 10.41
N LEU A 252 19.10 -15.31 9.42
CA LEU A 252 17.80 -14.69 9.41
C LEU A 252 16.70 -15.76 9.48
N GLN A 253 15.51 -15.40 9.92
CA GLN A 253 14.35 -16.29 9.94
C GLN A 253 13.13 -15.64 9.30
N TYR A 254 12.23 -16.48 8.82
CA TYR A 254 10.92 -16.06 8.33
C TYR A 254 10.07 -15.50 9.46
N LEU A 255 9.64 -14.27 9.34
CA LEU A 255 8.70 -13.65 10.27
C LEU A 255 7.25 -13.98 9.88
N SER A 256 6.83 -13.56 8.68
CA SER A 256 5.49 -13.75 8.12
C SER A 256 5.47 -13.31 6.65
N ASP A 257 4.33 -13.46 5.97
CA ASP A 257 3.99 -12.62 4.82
C ASP A 257 3.59 -11.23 5.31
N ALA A 258 3.87 -10.18 4.54
CA ALA A 258 3.43 -8.82 4.84
C ALA A 258 1.91 -8.67 4.71
N ASP A 259 1.27 -9.48 3.88
CA ASP A 259 -0.18 -9.55 3.79
C ASP A 259 -0.75 -10.41 4.92
N PHE A 260 -1.16 -9.77 6.00
CA PHE A 260 -1.68 -10.45 7.19
C PHE A 260 -2.98 -11.20 6.92
N SER A 261 -3.74 -10.84 5.89
CA SER A 261 -4.99 -11.52 5.53
C SER A 261 -4.78 -12.99 5.14
N ARG A 262 -3.58 -13.36 4.73
CA ARG A 262 -3.19 -14.77 4.50
C ARG A 262 -3.30 -15.67 5.75
N ARG A 263 -3.39 -15.07 6.94
CA ARG A 263 -3.66 -15.82 8.20
C ARG A 263 -5.14 -16.24 8.34
N TYR A 264 -6.03 -15.63 7.55
CA TYR A 264 -7.47 -15.92 7.59
C TYR A 264 -7.79 -17.17 6.80
N LEU A 265 -8.01 -18.28 7.50
CA LEU A 265 -8.28 -19.58 6.88
C LEU A 265 -9.76 -19.86 6.64
N ALA A 266 -10.66 -18.99 7.09
CA ALA A 266 -12.11 -19.25 6.99
C ALA A 266 -12.65 -19.21 5.55
N GLY A 267 -11.89 -18.64 4.60
CA GLY A 267 -12.20 -18.70 3.17
C GLY A 267 -12.02 -20.10 2.54
N TYR A 268 -11.30 -21.00 3.21
CA TYR A 268 -11.10 -22.37 2.73
C TYR A 268 -12.22 -23.31 3.21
N SER A 269 -12.38 -24.44 2.50
CA SER A 269 -13.25 -25.52 2.97
C SER A 269 -12.79 -26.05 4.35
N GLU A 270 -13.70 -26.64 5.10
CA GLU A 270 -13.40 -27.23 6.41
C GLU A 270 -12.24 -28.24 6.37
N GLU A 271 -12.18 -29.06 5.33
CA GLU A 271 -11.11 -30.05 5.13
C GLU A 271 -9.74 -29.39 4.95
N ILE A 272 -9.65 -28.39 4.09
CA ILE A 272 -8.41 -27.63 3.83
C ILE A 272 -7.98 -26.90 5.09
N ARG A 273 -8.90 -26.19 5.75
CA ARG A 273 -8.64 -25.47 7.00
C ARG A 273 -8.08 -26.40 8.07
N THR A 274 -8.75 -27.52 8.30
CA THR A 274 -8.32 -28.53 9.28
C THR A 274 -6.93 -29.08 8.94
N THR A 275 -6.64 -29.29 7.65
CA THR A 275 -5.34 -29.78 7.21
C THR A 275 -4.24 -28.74 7.45
N LEU A 276 -4.47 -27.48 7.09
CA LEU A 276 -3.51 -26.38 7.30
C LEU A 276 -3.26 -26.11 8.81
N GLN A 277 -4.28 -26.30 9.65
CA GLN A 277 -4.17 -26.14 11.11
C GLN A 277 -3.38 -27.29 11.80
N ARG A 278 -3.18 -28.43 11.14
CA ARG A 278 -2.35 -29.54 11.67
C ARG A 278 -0.86 -29.28 11.59
N PHE A 279 -0.41 -28.30 10.78
CA PHE A 279 0.99 -27.94 10.76
C PHE A 279 1.40 -27.39 12.13
N PRO A 280 2.45 -27.94 12.76
CA PRO A 280 2.94 -27.41 14.04
C PRO A 280 3.54 -26.01 13.82
N ASP A 281 3.63 -25.24 14.90
CA ASP A 281 4.21 -23.88 14.84
C ASP A 281 5.66 -23.84 14.33
N SER A 282 6.41 -24.94 14.51
CA SER A 282 7.75 -25.10 13.95
C SER A 282 7.77 -25.20 12.41
N GLU A 283 6.64 -25.57 11.79
CA GLU A 283 6.47 -25.71 10.35
C GLU A 283 5.61 -24.59 9.75
N PHE A 284 5.60 -23.44 10.41
CA PHE A 284 4.85 -22.27 10.00
C PHE A 284 5.10 -21.86 8.53
N MET A 285 6.36 -21.88 8.10
CA MET A 285 6.74 -21.59 6.71
C MET A 285 6.19 -22.63 5.74
N ALA A 286 6.24 -23.92 6.10
CA ALA A 286 5.70 -24.97 5.24
C ALA A 286 4.18 -24.81 5.03
N ARG A 287 3.42 -24.48 6.09
CA ARG A 287 1.98 -24.18 5.97
C ARG A 287 1.73 -23.06 4.97
N ASP A 288 2.48 -21.94 5.05
CA ASP A 288 2.32 -20.80 4.15
C ASP A 288 2.72 -21.16 2.71
N GLN A 289 3.69 -22.07 2.51
CA GLN A 289 4.01 -22.62 1.20
C GLN A 289 2.86 -23.46 0.61
N TYR A 290 2.18 -24.27 1.41
CA TYR A 290 1.01 -25.02 0.96
C TYR A 290 -0.16 -24.11 0.60
N GLN A 291 -0.33 -22.98 1.32
CA GLN A 291 -1.31 -21.96 0.94
C GLN A 291 -0.99 -21.37 -0.45
N ASP A 292 0.29 -21.11 -0.77
CA ASP A 292 0.68 -20.65 -2.12
C ASP A 292 0.26 -21.65 -3.21
N PHE A 293 0.37 -22.95 -2.92
CA PHE A 293 -0.02 -23.98 -3.87
C PHE A 293 -1.54 -24.03 -4.08
N ILE A 294 -2.31 -23.84 -3.02
CA ILE A 294 -3.78 -23.82 -3.06
C ILE A 294 -4.29 -22.58 -3.77
N ASP A 295 -3.74 -21.41 -3.42
CA ASP A 295 -4.21 -20.10 -3.90
C ASP A 295 -3.69 -19.77 -5.31
N GLY A 296 -2.68 -20.48 -5.80
CA GLY A 296 -1.97 -20.11 -7.03
C GLY A 296 -1.27 -18.75 -6.87
N ASN A 297 -0.59 -18.53 -5.72
CA ASN A 297 0.06 -17.25 -5.45
C ASN A 297 1.26 -17.03 -6.40
N GLY A 298 1.27 -15.90 -7.12
CA GLY A 298 2.30 -15.54 -8.08
C GLY A 298 3.27 -14.44 -7.59
N PHE A 299 3.04 -13.88 -6.39
CA PHE A 299 3.88 -12.80 -5.87
C PHE A 299 3.92 -12.83 -4.34
N ARG A 300 5.11 -12.96 -3.78
CA ARG A 300 5.34 -12.99 -2.34
C ARG A 300 5.88 -11.67 -1.82
N ARG A 301 5.53 -11.38 -0.56
CA ARG A 301 5.98 -10.23 0.23
C ARG A 301 6.47 -10.72 1.58
N THR A 302 7.66 -11.32 1.57
CA THR A 302 8.21 -12.04 2.72
C THR A 302 8.85 -11.07 3.72
N LEU A 303 8.51 -11.22 4.99
CA LEU A 303 9.15 -10.53 6.10
C LEU A 303 10.18 -11.45 6.76
N LEU A 304 11.35 -10.89 7.02
CA LEU A 304 12.47 -11.57 7.69
C LEU A 304 12.90 -10.75 8.90
N CYS A 305 13.45 -11.44 9.92
CA CYS A 305 14.13 -10.82 11.05
C CYS A 305 15.34 -11.67 11.44
N HIS A 306 16.15 -11.22 12.41
CA HIS A 306 17.24 -12.04 12.93
C HIS A 306 16.73 -13.35 13.53
N ASP A 307 17.45 -14.45 13.32
CA ASP A 307 17.14 -15.77 13.88
C ASP A 307 17.26 -15.84 15.41
N SER A 308 18.01 -14.91 16.00
CA SER A 308 18.14 -14.74 17.46
C SER A 308 16.89 -14.16 18.13
N VAL A 309 15.93 -13.62 17.35
CA VAL A 309 14.68 -13.08 17.89
C VAL A 309 13.71 -14.22 18.20
N SER A 310 13.22 -14.28 19.44
CA SER A 310 12.18 -15.23 19.81
C SER A 310 10.82 -14.75 19.31
N LEU A 311 10.20 -15.49 18.39
CA LEU A 311 8.91 -15.16 17.81
C LEU A 311 7.78 -15.98 18.44
N ARG A 312 6.67 -15.31 18.75
CA ARG A 312 5.42 -15.95 19.17
C ARG A 312 4.62 -16.33 17.93
N ARG A 313 4.58 -17.61 17.58
CA ARG A 313 3.87 -18.10 16.39
C ARG A 313 2.37 -18.23 16.58
N GLN A 314 1.92 -18.52 17.80
CA GLN A 314 0.51 -18.45 18.16
C GLN A 314 0.10 -17.01 18.42
N ILE A 315 -0.92 -16.57 17.71
CA ILE A 315 -1.46 -15.21 17.83
C ILE A 315 -2.65 -15.30 18.80
N ASP A 316 -2.53 -14.59 19.92
CA ASP A 316 -3.63 -14.46 20.87
C ASP A 316 -4.77 -13.67 20.21
N LEU A 317 -6.02 -14.12 20.35
CA LEU A 317 -7.18 -13.45 19.74
C LEU A 317 -7.42 -12.02 20.28
N ASP A 318 -6.78 -11.66 21.38
CA ASP A 318 -6.85 -10.31 21.95
C ASP A 318 -5.82 -9.33 21.38
N PHE A 319 -5.03 -9.74 20.39
CA PHE A 319 -3.97 -8.90 19.84
C PHE A 319 -4.46 -7.51 19.41
N VAL A 320 -5.68 -7.41 18.87
CA VAL A 320 -6.26 -6.15 18.38
C VAL A 320 -6.46 -5.10 19.48
N THR A 321 -6.52 -5.50 20.74
CA THR A 321 -6.69 -4.57 21.87
C THR A 321 -5.51 -3.64 22.08
N ARG A 322 -4.36 -3.96 21.49
CA ARG A 322 -3.09 -3.20 21.59
C ARG A 322 -2.84 -2.27 20.41
N PHE A 323 -3.72 -2.28 19.40
CA PHE A 323 -3.54 -1.56 18.16
C PHE A 323 -4.62 -0.50 17.94
N TYR A 324 -4.33 0.39 17.01
CA TYR A 324 -5.29 1.32 16.44
C TYR A 324 -5.99 0.67 15.25
N LEU A 325 -7.31 0.81 15.19
CA LEU A 325 -8.16 0.16 14.22
C LEU A 325 -8.77 1.19 13.27
N LEU A 326 -8.83 0.88 11.98
CA LEU A 326 -9.50 1.70 10.98
C LEU A 326 -10.15 0.83 9.91
N SER A 327 -11.29 1.31 9.38
CA SER A 327 -12.01 0.63 8.29
C SER A 327 -12.81 1.64 7.48
N THR A 328 -12.96 1.39 6.18
CA THR A 328 -13.77 2.20 5.26
C THR A 328 -15.26 1.90 5.34
N THR A 329 -15.66 1.03 6.25
CA THR A 329 -17.03 0.50 6.38
C THR A 329 -18.08 1.60 6.47
N SER A 330 -19.16 1.46 5.72
CA SER A 330 -20.31 2.36 5.76
C SER A 330 -21.61 1.57 5.66
N PRO A 331 -22.71 1.99 6.34
CA PRO A 331 -23.99 1.31 6.19
C PRO A 331 -24.52 1.48 4.76
N VAL A 332 -25.07 0.39 4.20
CA VAL A 332 -25.69 0.42 2.85
C VAL A 332 -27.01 1.21 2.89
N ASP A 333 -27.79 1.01 3.93
CA ASP A 333 -29.01 1.75 4.19
C ASP A 333 -28.78 2.90 5.16
N SER A 334 -29.49 4.01 5.00
CA SER A 334 -29.38 5.21 5.86
C SER A 334 -29.96 5.03 7.28
N SER A 335 -30.37 3.82 7.68
CA SER A 335 -30.90 3.58 9.02
C SER A 335 -29.74 3.43 10.01
N ASP A 336 -29.64 4.35 10.97
CA ASP A 336 -28.67 4.27 12.09
C ASP A 336 -29.20 3.44 13.29
N CYS A 337 -30.20 2.59 13.08
CA CYS A 337 -30.78 1.79 14.16
C CYS A 337 -29.85 0.64 14.55
N VAL A 338 -29.04 0.84 15.60
CA VAL A 338 -28.09 -0.16 16.13
C VAL A 338 -28.58 -0.86 17.39
N THR A 339 -29.78 -0.53 17.89
CA THR A 339 -30.21 -0.95 19.25
C THR A 339 -30.95 -2.27 19.28
N ASP A 340 -31.31 -2.83 18.14
CA ASP A 340 -32.00 -4.11 18.00
C ASP A 340 -31.10 -5.18 17.34
N ASP A 341 -31.60 -6.42 17.26
CA ASP A 341 -30.90 -7.55 16.62
C ASP A 341 -31.22 -7.69 15.11
N SER A 342 -31.83 -6.67 14.46
CA SER A 342 -32.06 -6.69 13.02
C SER A 342 -30.73 -6.68 12.27
N ALA A 343 -30.65 -7.41 11.17
CA ALA A 343 -29.46 -7.42 10.33
C ALA A 343 -29.27 -6.07 9.64
N MET A 344 -28.04 -5.53 9.68
CA MET A 344 -27.62 -4.34 8.97
C MET A 344 -26.46 -4.72 8.04
N GLU A 345 -26.51 -4.24 6.79
CA GLU A 345 -25.48 -4.47 5.80
C GLU A 345 -24.52 -3.28 5.75
N PHE A 346 -23.22 -3.58 5.77
CA PHE A 346 -22.14 -2.60 5.65
C PHE A 346 -21.33 -2.90 4.39
N GLU A 347 -20.91 -1.84 3.69
CA GLU A 347 -20.08 -1.91 2.49
C GLU A 347 -18.73 -1.24 2.74
N GLN A 348 -17.66 -1.87 2.22
CA GLN A 348 -16.30 -1.34 2.22
C GLN A 348 -16.03 -0.54 0.94
N GLN A 349 -14.94 0.23 0.90
CA GLN A 349 -14.54 1.01 -0.28
C GLN A 349 -14.25 0.13 -1.51
N ASP A 350 -13.85 -1.11 -1.34
CA ASP A 350 -13.61 -2.08 -2.41
C ASP A 350 -14.89 -2.76 -2.94
N GLY A 351 -16.05 -2.39 -2.36
CA GLY A 351 -17.35 -2.97 -2.69
C GLY A 351 -17.68 -4.28 -1.98
N SER A 352 -16.79 -4.77 -1.13
CA SER A 352 -17.10 -5.95 -0.28
C SER A 352 -18.17 -5.59 0.76
N ARG A 353 -19.00 -6.57 1.14
CA ARG A 353 -20.12 -6.36 2.06
C ARG A 353 -20.12 -7.36 3.19
N VAL A 354 -20.52 -6.89 4.37
CA VAL A 354 -20.71 -7.72 5.57
C VAL A 354 -22.07 -7.43 6.18
N THR A 355 -22.74 -8.49 6.64
CA THR A 355 -24.03 -8.40 7.35
C THR A 355 -23.79 -8.61 8.83
N VAL A 356 -24.23 -7.64 9.65
CA VAL A 356 -24.03 -7.61 11.10
C VAL A 356 -25.37 -7.48 11.81
N ALA A 357 -25.66 -8.37 12.77
CA ALA A 357 -26.89 -8.35 13.54
C ALA A 357 -26.69 -7.87 14.99
N LYS A 358 -25.56 -8.23 15.64
CA LYS A 358 -25.32 -7.86 17.03
C LYS A 358 -25.22 -6.34 17.21
N PRO A 359 -26.01 -5.72 18.13
CA PRO A 359 -26.02 -4.27 18.35
C PRO A 359 -24.63 -3.66 18.58
N LEU A 360 -23.81 -4.27 19.45
CA LEU A 360 -22.44 -3.80 19.72
C LEU A 360 -21.58 -3.74 18.46
N LEU A 361 -21.67 -4.76 17.61
CA LEU A 361 -20.86 -4.84 16.40
C LEU A 361 -21.36 -3.86 15.32
N LYS A 362 -22.68 -3.66 15.18
CA LYS A 362 -23.25 -2.60 14.33
C LYS A 362 -22.73 -1.23 14.75
N ALA A 363 -22.79 -0.93 16.06
CA ALA A 363 -22.27 0.31 16.62
C ALA A 363 -20.76 0.48 16.38
N ALA A 364 -19.97 -0.60 16.50
CA ALA A 364 -18.54 -0.56 16.23
C ALA A 364 -18.24 -0.26 14.76
N HIS A 365 -18.94 -0.89 13.81
CA HIS A 365 -18.82 -0.56 12.37
C HIS A 365 -19.16 0.91 12.09
N LEU A 366 -20.24 1.44 12.67
CA LEU A 366 -20.58 2.86 12.55
C LEU A 366 -19.50 3.78 13.12
N CYS A 367 -18.90 3.43 14.27
CA CYS A 367 -17.79 4.20 14.86
C CYS A 367 -16.58 4.24 13.93
N LEU A 368 -16.18 3.08 13.38
CA LEU A 368 -15.05 3.00 12.45
C LEU A 368 -15.30 3.82 11.18
N GLY A 369 -16.46 3.64 10.55
CA GLY A 369 -16.82 4.37 9.33
C GLY A 369 -16.93 5.88 9.51
N ARG A 370 -17.48 6.33 10.66
CA ARG A 370 -17.56 7.77 11.01
C ARG A 370 -16.19 8.36 11.31
N ALA A 371 -15.29 7.56 11.91
CA ALA A 371 -13.94 8.00 12.22
C ALA A 371 -13.03 8.02 10.97
N TRP A 372 -13.34 7.22 9.94
CA TRP A 372 -12.50 7.12 8.75
C TRP A 372 -12.13 8.50 8.16
N PRO A 373 -10.85 8.75 7.81
CA PRO A 373 -9.69 7.85 7.82
C PRO A 373 -8.90 7.81 9.14
N ARG A 374 -9.40 8.44 10.22
CA ARG A 374 -8.76 8.41 11.54
C ARG A 374 -8.87 7.01 12.15
N ALA A 375 -7.75 6.49 12.65
CA ALA A 375 -7.73 5.24 13.40
C ALA A 375 -8.22 5.47 14.84
N LEU A 376 -8.95 4.48 15.40
CA LEU A 376 -9.42 4.46 16.78
C LEU A 376 -8.59 3.45 17.58
N SER A 377 -8.18 3.79 18.79
CA SER A 377 -7.74 2.77 19.73
C SER A 377 -8.90 1.81 20.04
N PHE A 378 -8.58 0.58 20.46
CA PHE A 378 -9.61 -0.39 20.84
C PHE A 378 -10.55 0.15 21.94
N GLY A 379 -9.99 0.90 22.92
CA GLY A 379 -10.76 1.56 23.96
C GLY A 379 -11.73 2.62 23.44
N GLU A 380 -11.27 3.50 22.54
CA GLU A 380 -12.13 4.50 21.88
C GLU A 380 -13.26 3.84 21.08
N LEU A 381 -12.97 2.73 20.39
CA LEU A 381 -13.97 1.98 19.63
C LEU A 381 -15.03 1.37 20.54
N LEU A 382 -14.63 0.74 21.65
CA LEU A 382 -15.54 0.12 22.61
C LEU A 382 -16.42 1.18 23.30
N ASP A 383 -15.84 2.28 23.76
CA ASP A 383 -16.57 3.37 24.42
C ASP A 383 -17.51 4.09 23.44
N GLY A 384 -17.08 4.30 22.19
CA GLY A 384 -17.90 4.88 21.14
C GLY A 384 -19.11 4.00 20.80
N ALA A 385 -18.89 2.68 20.64
CA ALA A 385 -19.95 1.73 20.38
C ALA A 385 -20.98 1.69 21.54
N ARG A 386 -20.53 1.68 22.79
CA ARG A 386 -21.40 1.76 23.96
C ARG A 386 -22.20 3.06 24.02
N THR A 387 -21.58 4.17 23.65
CA THR A 387 -22.28 5.46 23.58
C THR A 387 -23.43 5.44 22.57
N LEU A 388 -23.22 4.85 21.39
CA LEU A 388 -24.29 4.68 20.38
C LEU A 388 -25.42 3.77 20.86
N LEU A 389 -25.14 2.87 21.79
CA LEU A 389 -26.13 2.01 22.45
C LEU A 389 -26.81 2.65 23.67
N GLY A 390 -26.68 3.98 23.86
CA GLY A 390 -27.26 4.70 24.98
C GLY A 390 -26.56 4.46 26.31
N GLY A 391 -25.27 4.11 26.29
CA GLY A 391 -24.45 3.86 27.48
C GLY A 391 -24.66 2.50 28.13
N ARG A 392 -25.41 1.59 27.48
CA ARG A 392 -25.57 0.21 27.96
C ARG A 392 -24.22 -0.50 27.93
N ARG A 393 -23.96 -1.30 28.97
CA ARG A 393 -22.75 -2.12 29.13
C ARG A 393 -23.16 -3.55 29.44
N ALA A 394 -22.65 -4.52 28.71
CA ALA A 394 -22.72 -5.93 29.07
C ALA A 394 -21.33 -6.38 29.54
N ASP A 395 -21.28 -7.39 30.38
CA ASP A 395 -20.04 -7.91 30.98
C ASP A 395 -19.11 -8.51 29.90
N ASP A 396 -19.67 -9.03 28.81
CA ASP A 396 -18.96 -9.66 27.69
C ASP A 396 -18.67 -8.74 26.52
N ASP A 397 -19.08 -7.47 26.55
CA ASP A 397 -18.86 -6.50 25.44
C ASP A 397 -17.42 -6.48 24.93
N GLN A 398 -16.46 -6.44 25.85
CA GLN A 398 -15.03 -6.39 25.49
C GLN A 398 -14.63 -7.68 24.76
N GLN A 399 -15.04 -8.84 25.26
CA GLN A 399 -14.73 -10.13 24.63
C GLN A 399 -15.37 -10.24 23.25
N VAL A 400 -16.66 -9.93 23.12
CA VAL A 400 -17.39 -9.96 21.84
C VAL A 400 -16.75 -9.04 20.80
N LEU A 401 -16.39 -7.82 21.21
CA LEU A 401 -15.72 -6.87 20.30
C LEU A 401 -14.31 -7.34 19.92
N THR A 402 -13.55 -7.89 20.87
CA THR A 402 -12.20 -8.40 20.65
C THR A 402 -12.21 -9.53 19.62
N GLU A 403 -13.08 -10.53 19.80
CA GLU A 403 -13.21 -11.67 18.88
C GLU A 403 -13.60 -11.20 17.47
N ALA A 404 -14.60 -10.32 17.36
CA ALA A 404 -15.06 -9.81 16.07
C ALA A 404 -13.97 -8.98 15.36
N MET A 405 -13.34 -8.03 16.05
CA MET A 405 -12.29 -7.20 15.44
C MET A 405 -11.05 -8.01 15.07
N SER A 406 -10.71 -9.06 15.81
CA SER A 406 -9.61 -9.97 15.46
C SER A 406 -9.91 -10.75 14.17
N ILE A 407 -11.13 -11.23 14.00
CA ILE A 407 -11.56 -11.89 12.76
C ILE A 407 -11.48 -10.90 11.58
N LEU A 408 -12.03 -9.70 11.74
CA LEU A 408 -12.04 -8.66 10.69
C LEU A 408 -10.63 -8.15 10.37
N ALA A 409 -9.72 -8.12 11.35
CA ALA A 409 -8.31 -7.81 11.12
C ALA A 409 -7.58 -8.93 10.34
N CYS A 410 -7.89 -10.20 10.67
CA CYS A 410 -7.35 -11.33 9.91
C CYS A 410 -7.92 -11.44 8.51
N SER A 411 -9.19 -11.06 8.26
CA SER A 411 -9.78 -11.05 6.91
C SER A 411 -9.37 -9.83 6.06
N GLY A 412 -8.73 -8.83 6.68
CA GLY A 412 -8.32 -7.60 6.00
C GLY A 412 -9.42 -6.52 5.92
N GLU A 413 -10.60 -6.75 6.50
CA GLU A 413 -11.71 -5.80 6.55
C GLU A 413 -11.46 -4.64 7.53
N VAL A 414 -10.67 -4.89 8.56
CA VAL A 414 -10.19 -3.89 9.51
C VAL A 414 -8.67 -3.83 9.45
N THR A 415 -8.12 -2.68 9.11
CA THR A 415 -6.69 -2.41 9.23
C THR A 415 -6.34 -2.12 10.68
N PHE A 416 -5.23 -2.64 11.14
CA PHE A 416 -4.71 -2.40 12.49
C PHE A 416 -3.25 -1.94 12.44
N LEU A 417 -2.88 -1.00 13.32
CA LEU A 417 -1.59 -0.31 13.29
C LEU A 417 -1.06 -0.08 14.71
N VAL A 418 0.28 -0.14 14.90
CA VAL A 418 0.92 0.20 16.19
C VAL A 418 0.83 1.68 16.53
N SER A 419 0.73 2.55 15.52
CA SER A 419 0.66 4.00 15.67
C SER A 419 -0.42 4.58 14.76
N PRO A 420 -1.25 5.53 15.25
CA PRO A 420 -2.28 6.14 14.42
C PRO A 420 -1.63 7.02 13.34
N PRO A 421 -2.13 7.00 12.09
CA PRO A 421 -1.69 7.92 11.05
C PRO A 421 -1.96 9.38 11.45
N PHE A 422 -1.00 10.26 11.14
CA PHE A 422 -1.16 11.70 11.39
C PHE A 422 -1.97 12.34 10.26
N LEU A 423 -3.29 12.44 10.45
CA LEU A 423 -4.23 13.01 9.48
C LEU A 423 -5.47 13.60 10.16
N ARG A 424 -6.23 14.37 9.39
CA ARG A 424 -7.52 14.94 9.78
C ARG A 424 -8.62 14.43 8.84
N ASN A 425 -9.79 14.14 9.39
CA ASN A 425 -10.98 13.80 8.62
C ASN A 425 -11.91 15.01 8.39
N GLU A 426 -11.74 16.07 9.20
CA GLU A 426 -12.49 17.32 9.09
C GLU A 426 -11.55 18.48 8.77
N ALA A 427 -12.01 19.37 7.92
CA ALA A 427 -11.27 20.56 7.55
C ALA A 427 -11.38 21.64 8.63
N SER A 428 -10.31 22.36 8.87
CA SER A 428 -10.31 23.59 9.68
C SER A 428 -10.88 24.78 8.89
N ASP A 429 -11.00 25.95 9.52
CA ASP A 429 -11.38 27.20 8.84
C ASP A 429 -10.38 27.59 7.73
N HIS A 430 -9.15 27.12 7.84
CA HIS A 430 -8.07 27.25 6.85
C HIS A 430 -7.63 25.83 6.42
N PRO A 431 -8.37 25.18 5.52
CA PRO A 431 -8.12 23.77 5.20
C PRO A 431 -6.77 23.60 4.52
N GLN A 432 -6.03 22.60 4.99
CA GLN A 432 -4.71 22.27 4.45
C GLN A 432 -4.64 20.82 3.99
N ALA A 433 -4.41 20.63 2.71
CA ALA A 433 -4.06 19.33 2.16
C ALA A 433 -2.54 19.10 2.23
N SER A 434 -2.14 17.84 2.27
CA SER A 434 -0.74 17.43 2.24
C SER A 434 0.04 18.15 1.14
N LEU A 435 1.17 18.77 1.48
CA LEU A 435 2.04 19.44 0.51
C LEU A 435 2.50 18.45 -0.58
N LEU A 436 2.79 17.21 -0.21
CA LEU A 436 3.15 16.15 -1.16
C LEU A 436 2.03 15.96 -2.20
N ALA A 437 0.79 15.72 -1.76
CA ALA A 437 -0.35 15.50 -2.65
C ALA A 437 -0.62 16.73 -3.54
N ARG A 438 -0.51 17.94 -2.99
CA ARG A 438 -0.63 19.19 -3.76
C ARG A 438 0.43 19.30 -4.84
N LYS A 439 1.69 18.92 -4.55
CA LYS A 439 2.78 18.93 -5.53
C LYS A 439 2.60 17.86 -6.60
N GLN A 440 2.18 16.66 -6.24
CA GLN A 440 1.85 15.60 -7.20
C GLN A 440 0.69 15.99 -8.12
N ALA A 441 -0.37 16.61 -7.58
CA ALA A 441 -1.52 17.08 -8.35
C ALA A 441 -1.17 18.15 -9.41
N GLN A 442 -0.03 18.85 -9.30
CA GLN A 442 0.48 19.76 -10.34
C GLN A 442 0.94 19.01 -11.60
N THR A 443 1.40 17.78 -11.45
CA THR A 443 2.02 17.00 -12.53
C THR A 443 1.12 15.91 -13.09
N GLY A 444 0.08 15.49 -12.36
CA GLY A 444 -0.80 14.40 -12.81
C GLY A 444 -1.98 14.14 -11.88
N PRO A 445 -2.85 13.19 -12.26
CA PRO A 445 -4.03 12.86 -11.48
C PRO A 445 -3.75 11.92 -10.29
N LEU A 446 -2.57 11.31 -10.23
CA LEU A 446 -2.22 10.36 -9.16
C LEU A 446 -1.50 11.11 -8.03
N VAL A 447 -2.04 11.01 -6.82
CA VAL A 447 -1.47 11.59 -5.60
C VAL A 447 -1.35 10.53 -4.51
N THR A 448 -0.47 10.78 -3.55
CA THR A 448 -0.29 9.90 -2.38
C THR A 448 -0.99 10.49 -1.17
N ASN A 449 -1.85 9.71 -0.52
CA ASN A 449 -2.51 10.10 0.71
C ASN A 449 -1.63 9.82 1.96
N LEU A 450 -2.12 10.25 3.12
CA LEU A 450 -1.44 10.08 4.42
C LEU A 450 -1.59 8.65 5.00
N LEU A 451 -2.33 7.77 4.31
CA LEU A 451 -2.38 6.33 4.58
C LEU A 451 -1.39 5.54 3.69
N HIS A 452 -0.49 6.22 3.01
CA HIS A 452 0.49 5.62 2.09
C HIS A 452 -0.18 4.81 0.96
N GLN A 453 -1.23 5.42 0.35
CA GLN A 453 -1.97 4.83 -0.76
C GLN A 453 -1.98 5.80 -1.95
N THR A 454 -2.01 5.26 -3.16
CA THR A 454 -2.21 6.05 -4.37
C THR A 454 -3.69 6.36 -4.55
N VAL A 455 -4.02 7.64 -4.67
CA VAL A 455 -5.37 8.14 -4.95
C VAL A 455 -5.39 8.75 -6.34
N GLN A 456 -6.35 8.36 -7.16
CA GLN A 456 -6.59 8.97 -8.47
C GLN A 456 -7.62 10.09 -8.33
N LEU A 457 -7.22 11.31 -8.66
CA LEU A 457 -8.12 12.47 -8.73
C LEU A 457 -8.92 12.40 -10.04
N GLU A 458 -10.25 12.54 -9.94
CA GLU A 458 -11.18 12.26 -11.04
C GLU A 458 -11.00 13.19 -12.26
N ASN A 459 -10.66 14.48 -12.00
CA ASN A 459 -10.60 15.50 -13.04
C ASN A 459 -9.72 16.69 -12.64
N ASP A 460 -9.50 17.60 -13.58
CA ASP A 460 -8.69 18.80 -13.37
C ASP A 460 -9.28 19.74 -12.32
N ARG A 461 -10.59 19.82 -12.19
CA ARG A 461 -11.25 20.63 -11.17
C ARG A 461 -10.91 20.15 -9.75
N THR A 462 -10.88 18.84 -9.54
CA THR A 462 -10.46 18.26 -8.24
C THR A 462 -8.98 18.55 -7.98
N ARG A 463 -8.12 18.52 -9.01
CA ARG A 463 -6.71 18.87 -8.92
C ARG A 463 -6.51 20.34 -8.55
N ASP A 464 -7.24 21.26 -9.20
CA ASP A 464 -7.19 22.69 -8.90
C ASP A 464 -7.72 22.99 -7.50
N PHE A 465 -8.82 22.34 -7.10
CA PHE A 465 -9.34 22.45 -5.75
C PHE A 465 -8.29 22.03 -4.70
N LEU A 466 -7.61 20.89 -4.89
CA LEU A 466 -6.58 20.44 -3.97
C LEU A 466 -5.42 21.45 -3.83
N GLN A 467 -5.09 22.20 -4.90
CA GLN A 467 -4.07 23.25 -4.87
C GLN A 467 -4.44 24.41 -3.94
N LEU A 468 -5.75 24.72 -3.81
CA LEU A 468 -6.25 25.83 -3.00
C LEU A 468 -6.23 25.51 -1.50
N LEU A 469 -6.14 24.23 -1.12
CA LEU A 469 -6.09 23.79 0.26
C LEU A 469 -4.67 23.98 0.84
N ASP A 470 -4.24 25.23 1.02
CA ASP A 470 -2.86 25.57 1.37
C ASP A 470 -2.64 25.89 2.86
N GLY A 471 -3.73 25.91 3.65
CA GLY A 471 -3.68 26.28 5.06
C GLY A 471 -3.65 27.79 5.30
N VAL A 472 -3.72 28.61 4.24
CA VAL A 472 -3.71 30.07 4.32
C VAL A 472 -5.08 30.65 3.94
N ARG A 473 -5.70 30.11 2.91
CA ARG A 473 -7.03 30.50 2.43
C ARG A 473 -8.12 30.03 3.38
N THR A 474 -9.08 30.93 3.65
CA THR A 474 -10.34 30.54 4.30
C THR A 474 -11.26 29.79 3.32
N ILE A 475 -12.23 29.04 3.85
CA ILE A 475 -13.24 28.36 3.04
C ILE A 475 -13.96 29.35 2.10
N ASP A 476 -14.30 30.57 2.58
CA ASP A 476 -14.96 31.58 1.75
C ASP A 476 -14.07 32.08 0.60
N GLN A 477 -12.76 32.22 0.83
CA GLN A 477 -11.80 32.58 -0.22
C GLN A 477 -11.67 31.46 -1.26
N ILE A 478 -11.67 30.19 -0.84
CA ILE A 478 -11.67 29.02 -1.74
C ILE A 478 -12.95 29.01 -2.58
N ILE A 479 -14.11 29.24 -1.97
CA ILE A 479 -15.40 29.32 -2.68
C ILE A 479 -15.36 30.43 -3.75
N ALA A 480 -14.86 31.63 -3.39
CA ALA A 480 -14.74 32.73 -4.32
C ALA A 480 -13.83 32.40 -5.51
N GLU A 481 -12.65 31.82 -5.25
CA GLU A 481 -11.69 31.46 -6.30
C GLU A 481 -12.20 30.32 -7.20
N MET A 482 -12.88 29.30 -6.65
CA MET A 482 -13.51 28.24 -7.41
C MET A 482 -14.69 28.78 -8.25
N THR A 483 -15.43 29.75 -7.73
CA THR A 483 -16.52 30.40 -8.46
C THR A 483 -16.01 31.21 -9.64
N GLU A 484 -14.90 31.94 -9.47
CA GLU A 484 -14.25 32.68 -10.55
C GLU A 484 -13.75 31.73 -11.66
N ARG A 485 -13.08 30.65 -11.30
CA ARG A 485 -12.50 29.70 -12.27
C ARG A 485 -13.53 28.85 -13.00
N PHE A 486 -14.56 28.38 -12.32
CA PHE A 486 -15.48 27.35 -12.82
C PHE A 486 -16.94 27.80 -12.89
N GLY A 487 -17.31 28.93 -12.27
CA GLY A 487 -18.67 29.46 -12.27
C GLY A 487 -19.31 29.58 -13.66
N PRO A 488 -18.56 30.04 -14.68
CA PRO A 488 -19.10 30.16 -16.05
C PRO A 488 -19.45 28.79 -16.71
N THR A 489 -18.91 27.70 -16.22
CA THR A 489 -19.12 26.34 -16.76
C THR A 489 -20.25 25.58 -16.07
N ILE A 490 -20.78 26.10 -14.97
CA ILE A 490 -21.88 25.47 -14.22
C ILE A 490 -23.21 25.89 -14.89
N ARG A 491 -23.85 24.97 -15.63
CA ARG A 491 -25.21 25.13 -16.07
C ARG A 491 -26.15 25.03 -14.87
N ILE A 492 -26.78 26.16 -14.50
CA ILE A 492 -27.86 26.16 -13.52
C ILE A 492 -29.11 25.72 -14.28
N ASP A 493 -29.53 24.48 -14.12
CA ASP A 493 -30.75 23.91 -14.75
C ASP A 493 -32.05 24.32 -14.03
N GLN A 494 -32.05 25.42 -13.28
CA GLN A 494 -33.28 25.96 -12.65
C GLN A 494 -33.41 27.46 -12.91
N THR A 495 -34.26 27.79 -13.84
CA THR A 495 -34.87 29.11 -13.99
C THR A 495 -35.91 29.27 -12.89
N ASP A 496 -35.53 29.77 -11.73
CA ASP A 496 -36.46 30.37 -10.80
C ASP A 496 -36.44 31.89 -10.96
N THR A 497 -37.64 32.35 -11.26
CA THR A 497 -38.01 33.73 -11.52
C THR A 497 -37.84 34.62 -10.28
N ALA A 498 -36.69 35.19 -10.09
CA ALA A 498 -36.48 36.50 -9.43
C ALA A 498 -34.97 36.79 -9.23
N GLY A 499 -34.36 37.47 -10.15
CA GLY A 499 -33.33 38.51 -9.97
C GLY A 499 -32.05 38.26 -9.16
N GLN A 500 -31.66 37.02 -8.81
CA GLN A 500 -30.42 36.76 -8.06
C GLN A 500 -29.62 35.53 -8.54
N PRO A 501 -29.14 35.50 -9.79
CA PRO A 501 -28.34 34.36 -10.27
C PRO A 501 -27.01 34.21 -9.51
N ALA A 502 -26.41 35.28 -9.01
CA ALA A 502 -25.16 35.27 -8.29
C ALA A 502 -25.25 34.59 -6.90
N LYS A 503 -26.33 34.79 -6.16
CA LYS A 503 -26.54 34.21 -4.84
C LYS A 503 -26.82 32.71 -4.89
N ALA A 504 -27.61 32.26 -5.86
CA ALA A 504 -27.87 30.83 -6.09
C ALA A 504 -26.60 30.11 -6.54
N LEU A 505 -25.80 30.72 -7.40
CA LEU A 505 -24.49 30.17 -7.83
C LEU A 505 -23.50 30.02 -6.65
N LEU A 506 -23.41 31.03 -5.78
CA LEU A 506 -22.56 31.00 -4.59
C LEU A 506 -23.00 29.93 -3.59
N LEU A 507 -24.31 29.74 -3.38
CA LEU A 507 -24.83 28.68 -2.51
C LEU A 507 -24.51 27.28 -3.07
N SER A 508 -24.76 27.06 -4.35
CA SER A 508 -24.42 25.80 -5.03
C SER A 508 -22.90 25.53 -5.01
N MET A 509 -22.08 26.58 -5.13
CA MET A 509 -20.63 26.45 -5.04
C MET A 509 -20.17 26.15 -3.61
N ARG A 510 -20.77 26.75 -2.60
CA ARG A 510 -20.52 26.44 -1.19
C ARG A 510 -20.77 24.98 -0.89
N GLU A 511 -21.95 24.47 -1.23
CA GLU A 511 -22.28 23.04 -1.05
C GLU A 511 -21.30 22.11 -1.81
N SER A 512 -20.88 22.52 -3.01
CA SER A 512 -19.89 21.77 -3.79
C SER A 512 -18.52 21.75 -3.13
N VAL A 513 -18.06 22.88 -2.59
CA VAL A 513 -16.78 22.99 -1.86
C VAL A 513 -16.84 22.18 -0.56
N GLU A 514 -17.90 22.27 0.22
CA GLU A 514 -18.07 21.51 1.45
C GLU A 514 -18.06 19.99 1.20
N ARG A 515 -18.77 19.53 0.16
CA ARG A 515 -18.72 18.12 -0.27
C ARG A 515 -17.32 17.70 -0.72
N SER A 516 -16.62 18.57 -1.45
CA SER A 516 -15.25 18.29 -1.89
C SER A 516 -14.26 18.24 -0.72
N LEU A 517 -14.42 19.11 0.29
CA LEU A 517 -13.61 19.07 1.53
C LEU A 517 -13.85 17.77 2.29
N ALA A 518 -15.10 17.36 2.47
CA ALA A 518 -15.45 16.09 3.11
C ALA A 518 -14.85 14.90 2.35
N MET A 519 -14.88 14.92 1.00
CA MET A 519 -14.26 13.89 0.18
C MET A 519 -12.74 13.86 0.32
N VAL A 520 -12.07 15.02 0.27
CA VAL A 520 -10.61 15.13 0.47
C VAL A 520 -10.20 14.62 1.85
N GLY A 521 -11.01 14.90 2.90
CA GLY A 521 -10.84 14.33 4.22
C GLY A 521 -10.93 12.80 4.21
N LYS A 522 -11.99 12.24 3.62
CA LYS A 522 -12.18 10.78 3.50
C LYS A 522 -11.08 10.10 2.67
N LEU A 523 -10.47 10.80 1.72
CA LEU A 523 -9.34 10.29 0.95
C LEU A 523 -8.01 10.31 1.74
N GLY A 524 -8.00 10.81 2.99
CA GLY A 524 -6.80 10.89 3.81
C GLY A 524 -5.78 11.91 3.29
N LEU A 525 -6.24 13.02 2.73
CA LEU A 525 -5.38 14.05 2.12
C LEU A 525 -5.25 15.30 2.99
N LEU A 526 -6.07 15.47 4.04
CA LEU A 526 -6.05 16.64 4.94
C LEU A 526 -5.06 16.46 6.09
N VAL A 527 -4.31 17.53 6.38
CA VAL A 527 -3.39 17.65 7.53
C VAL A 527 -3.91 18.66 8.56
N ALA A 528 -4.79 19.58 8.17
CA ALA A 528 -5.46 20.55 9.05
C ALA A 528 -6.82 20.98 8.48
#